data_c105b48b1ae372b0d954ec2b58f23618
#
_entry.id   c105b48b1ae372b0d954ec2b58f23618
#
_cell.length_a   1.000
_cell.length_b   1.000
_cell.length_c   1.000
_cell.angle_alpha   90.00
_cell.angle_beta   90.00
_cell.angle_gamma   90.00
#
_symmetry.space_group_name_H-M   'P 1'
#
loop_
_entity.id
_entity.type
_entity.pdbx_description
1 polymer ?
#
loop_
_entity_poly.entity_id
_entity_poly.type
_entity_poly.pdbx_seq_one_letter_code
_entity_poly.pdbx_strand_id
1 'polypeptide(L)'
;LLYFYVTDTGCGISEDKQESVFGRFVKLNSFVQGTGLGLSICQTLIQQMGGEIGVHSKTGKGSTFWFTLPYHPTLQAPQQAAAEEPVKIKKQKICILVAEDHSSNYRLIESILKKDYNLVHAWNGEEAVTLFKEHNPQLILMDINMPVMDGYEATKEIRKYSQRVPIIAVTAFAYASDEQRVMENGFDAYMPKPINANQLKGQISSILMKHITFM
;
A
#
# COMPACT_ATOMS: atom_id res chain seq x y z
N LEU A 1 6.94 -3.51 21.48
CA LEU A 1 5.51 -3.32 21.33
C LEU A 1 5.23 -1.82 21.10
N LEU A 2 4.46 -1.48 20.07
CA LEU A 2 3.96 -0.14 19.82
C LEU A 2 2.54 -0.06 20.36
N TYR A 3 2.20 1.03 21.01
CA TYR A 3 0.87 1.30 21.55
C TYR A 3 0.30 2.56 20.87
N PHE A 4 -0.88 2.43 20.30
CA PHE A 4 -1.60 3.50 19.62
C PHE A 4 -2.94 3.72 20.30
N TYR A 5 -3.39 4.96 20.41
CA TYR A 5 -4.69 5.26 20.97
C TYR A 5 -5.31 6.52 20.35
N VAL A 6 -6.65 6.56 20.38
CA VAL A 6 -7.45 7.71 19.98
C VAL A 6 -8.46 7.95 21.09
N THR A 7 -8.53 9.18 21.61
CA THR A 7 -9.45 9.59 22.67
C THR A 7 -10.47 10.59 22.12
N ASP A 8 -11.74 10.38 22.43
CA ASP A 8 -12.83 11.31 22.20
C ASP A 8 -13.48 11.77 23.51
N THR A 9 -14.23 12.85 23.45
CA THR A 9 -15.04 13.41 24.56
C THR A 9 -16.54 13.20 24.33
N GLY A 10 -16.91 12.13 23.63
CA GLY A 10 -18.30 11.82 23.28
C GLY A 10 -19.12 11.28 24.44
N CYS A 11 -20.25 10.65 24.12
CA CYS A 11 -21.19 10.11 25.11
C CYS A 11 -20.63 8.92 25.93
N GLY A 12 -19.50 8.35 25.50
CA GLY A 12 -18.93 7.17 26.11
C GLY A 12 -19.73 5.90 25.86
N ILE A 13 -19.22 4.77 26.37
CA ILE A 13 -19.76 3.44 26.20
C ILE A 13 -19.93 2.80 27.60
N SER A 14 -21.11 2.26 27.87
CA SER A 14 -21.37 1.56 29.12
C SER A 14 -20.51 0.30 29.25
N GLU A 15 -20.14 -0.06 30.46
CA GLU A 15 -19.17 -1.12 30.76
C GLU A 15 -19.60 -2.48 30.18
N ASP A 16 -20.90 -2.80 30.26
CA ASP A 16 -21.53 -3.99 29.72
C ASP A 16 -21.42 -4.14 28.18
N LYS A 17 -21.17 -3.02 27.48
CA LYS A 17 -21.09 -3.00 26.02
C LYS A 17 -19.66 -2.89 25.48
N GLN A 18 -18.67 -2.60 26.30
CA GLN A 18 -17.30 -2.37 25.85
C GLN A 18 -16.65 -3.60 25.20
N GLU A 19 -16.96 -4.81 25.66
CA GLU A 19 -16.48 -6.03 25.02
C GLU A 19 -17.20 -6.31 23.70
N SER A 20 -18.48 -5.96 23.63
CA SER A 20 -19.31 -6.28 22.47
C SER A 20 -19.12 -5.33 21.28
N VAL A 21 -18.49 -4.13 21.45
CA VAL A 21 -18.37 -3.14 20.35
C VAL A 21 -17.53 -3.62 19.18
N PHE A 22 -16.67 -4.62 19.37
CA PHE A 22 -15.88 -5.26 18.33
C PHE A 22 -16.63 -6.41 17.62
N GLY A 23 -17.84 -6.72 18.05
CA GLY A 23 -18.71 -7.72 17.40
C GLY A 23 -19.18 -7.25 16.02
N ARG A 24 -19.47 -8.23 15.14
CA ARG A 24 -20.04 -7.95 13.82
C ARG A 24 -21.48 -7.46 13.94
N PHE A 25 -21.81 -6.41 13.18
CA PHE A 25 -23.14 -5.78 13.14
C PHE A 25 -23.60 -5.14 14.45
N VAL A 26 -22.69 -4.96 15.41
CA VAL A 26 -23.01 -4.29 16.68
C VAL A 26 -23.13 -2.79 16.46
N LYS A 27 -24.26 -2.24 16.91
CA LYS A 27 -24.53 -0.79 16.94
C LYS A 27 -24.91 -0.40 18.38
N LEU A 28 -24.17 0.54 18.94
CA LEU A 28 -24.48 1.08 20.27
C LEU A 28 -25.70 2.00 20.25
N ASN A 29 -25.98 2.59 19.08
CA ASN A 29 -27.12 3.47 18.84
C ASN A 29 -27.74 3.11 17.49
N SER A 30 -29.02 2.69 17.50
CA SER A 30 -29.79 2.33 16.31
C SER A 30 -30.07 3.49 15.35
N PHE A 31 -29.97 4.73 15.83
CA PHE A 31 -30.21 5.93 15.04
C PHE A 31 -28.97 6.41 14.24
N VAL A 32 -27.80 5.83 14.50
CA VAL A 32 -26.59 6.20 13.75
C VAL A 32 -26.46 5.35 12.49
N GLN A 33 -26.32 6.01 11.34
CA GLN A 33 -26.12 5.37 10.05
C GLN A 33 -24.77 4.67 10.00
N GLY A 34 -24.74 3.40 9.64
CA GLY A 34 -23.52 2.59 9.57
C GLY A 34 -23.84 1.09 9.57
N THR A 35 -22.92 0.27 9.09
CA THR A 35 -23.09 -1.19 8.96
C THR A 35 -22.79 -1.96 10.25
N GLY A 36 -22.12 -1.35 11.24
CA GLY A 36 -21.65 -2.04 12.44
C GLY A 36 -20.50 -3.03 12.18
N LEU A 37 -19.76 -2.86 11.08
CA LEU A 37 -18.65 -3.74 10.70
C LEU A 37 -17.26 -3.14 10.97
N GLY A 38 -17.15 -1.81 11.12
CA GLY A 38 -15.86 -1.12 11.19
C GLY A 38 -14.93 -1.65 12.28
N LEU A 39 -15.38 -1.69 13.52
CA LEU A 39 -14.56 -2.16 14.65
C LEU A 39 -14.22 -3.64 14.59
N SER A 40 -15.12 -4.48 14.08
CA SER A 40 -14.85 -5.91 13.90
C SER A 40 -13.78 -6.16 12.80
N ILE A 41 -13.76 -5.34 11.76
CA ILE A 41 -12.69 -5.36 10.74
C ILE A 41 -11.36 -4.93 11.38
N CYS A 42 -11.35 -3.82 12.14
CA CYS A 42 -10.16 -3.38 12.86
C CYS A 42 -9.62 -4.47 13.78
N GLN A 43 -10.48 -5.14 14.54
CA GLN A 43 -10.07 -6.24 15.41
C GLN A 43 -9.42 -7.39 14.64
N THR A 44 -10.03 -7.79 13.53
CA THR A 44 -9.48 -8.86 12.67
C THR A 44 -8.11 -8.49 12.14
N LEU A 45 -7.93 -7.25 11.63
CA LEU A 45 -6.66 -6.79 11.09
C LEU A 45 -5.55 -6.72 12.16
N ILE A 46 -5.87 -6.16 13.33
CA ILE A 46 -4.89 -6.06 14.43
C ILE A 46 -4.47 -7.45 14.91
N GLN A 47 -5.40 -8.38 15.05
CA GLN A 47 -5.09 -9.77 15.42
C GLN A 47 -4.22 -10.48 14.37
N GLN A 48 -4.49 -10.28 13.08
CA GLN A 48 -3.66 -10.81 12.00
C GLN A 48 -2.23 -10.25 12.01
N MET A 49 -2.05 -9.02 12.50
CA MET A 49 -0.74 -8.40 12.70
C MET A 49 -0.08 -8.79 14.02
N GLY A 50 -0.68 -9.70 14.80
CA GLY A 50 -0.16 -10.16 16.09
C GLY A 50 -0.32 -9.14 17.22
N GLY A 51 -1.23 -8.18 17.07
CA GLY A 51 -1.52 -7.16 18.04
C GLY A 51 -2.85 -7.41 18.80
N GLU A 52 -3.14 -6.50 19.72
CA GLU A 52 -4.37 -6.48 20.50
C GLU A 52 -5.09 -5.14 20.31
N ILE A 53 -6.41 -5.12 20.41
CA ILE A 53 -7.26 -3.92 20.33
C ILE A 53 -8.25 -3.90 21.48
N GLY A 54 -8.55 -2.71 22.00
CA GLY A 54 -9.50 -2.56 23.08
C GLY A 54 -10.05 -1.14 23.18
N VAL A 55 -10.93 -0.95 24.15
CA VAL A 55 -11.53 0.35 24.47
C VAL A 55 -11.57 0.55 25.98
N HIS A 56 -11.27 1.75 26.43
CA HIS A 56 -11.55 2.26 27.76
C HIS A 56 -12.56 3.38 27.63
N SER A 57 -13.71 3.24 28.26
CA SER A 57 -14.77 4.24 28.14
C SER A 57 -15.54 4.42 29.43
N LYS A 58 -16.09 5.62 29.59
CA LYS A 58 -17.02 5.92 30.69
C LYS A 58 -18.16 6.75 30.15
N THR A 59 -19.38 6.29 30.41
CA THR A 59 -20.61 7.01 30.00
C THR A 59 -20.55 8.48 30.42
N GLY A 60 -20.78 9.39 29.47
CA GLY A 60 -20.74 10.86 29.68
C GLY A 60 -19.32 11.45 29.70
N LYS A 61 -18.25 10.68 29.52
CA LYS A 61 -16.86 11.17 29.55
C LYS A 61 -16.06 10.89 28.28
N GLY A 62 -16.64 10.17 27.33
CA GLY A 62 -15.96 9.79 26.09
C GLY A 62 -15.31 8.41 26.15
N SER A 63 -14.53 8.10 25.11
CA SER A 63 -13.88 6.80 24.94
C SER A 63 -12.44 6.95 24.48
N THR A 64 -11.61 6.00 24.86
CA THR A 64 -10.26 5.82 24.33
C THR A 64 -10.17 4.45 23.67
N PHE A 65 -10.11 4.41 22.37
CA PHE A 65 -9.81 3.21 21.61
C PHE A 65 -8.30 3.07 21.50
N TRP A 66 -7.79 1.87 21.73
CA TRP A 66 -6.36 1.59 21.66
C TRP A 66 -6.08 0.27 20.93
N PHE A 67 -4.89 0.16 20.37
CA PHE A 67 -4.37 -1.10 19.87
C PHE A 67 -2.85 -1.18 20.01
N THR A 68 -2.34 -2.39 20.00
CA THR A 68 -0.92 -2.67 20.05
C THR A 68 -0.47 -3.39 18.78
N LEU A 69 0.80 -3.22 18.43
CA LEU A 69 1.45 -3.99 17.38
C LEU A 69 2.81 -4.49 17.86
N PRO A 70 3.21 -5.74 17.50
CA PRO A 70 4.57 -6.20 17.74
C PRO A 70 5.57 -5.26 17.08
N TYR A 71 6.57 -4.85 17.84
CA TYR A 71 7.66 -4.05 17.33
C TYR A 71 8.94 -4.89 17.35
N HIS A 72 9.38 -5.31 16.19
CA HIS A 72 10.67 -5.96 16.02
C HIS A 72 11.64 -4.93 15.41
N PRO A 73 12.40 -4.19 16.26
CA PRO A 73 13.43 -3.32 15.73
C PRO A 73 14.43 -4.19 15.01
N THR A 74 14.59 -3.99 13.73
CA THR A 74 15.77 -4.51 13.03
C THR A 74 16.94 -3.71 13.57
N LEU A 75 17.69 -4.27 14.51
CA LEU A 75 18.96 -3.72 14.95
C LEU A 75 19.97 -3.84 13.79
N GLN A 76 19.76 -3.09 12.74
CA GLN A 76 20.88 -2.65 11.93
C GLN A 76 21.54 -1.54 12.75
N ALA A 77 22.51 -1.91 13.58
CA ALA A 77 23.47 -0.95 14.09
C ALA A 77 23.95 -0.13 12.88
N PRO A 78 24.07 1.21 13.00
CA PRO A 78 24.78 1.95 11.99
C PRO A 78 26.22 1.39 12.00
N GLN A 79 26.53 0.56 11.01
CA GLN A 79 27.92 0.27 10.71
C GLN A 79 28.53 1.63 10.35
N GLN A 80 29.28 2.17 11.30
CA GLN A 80 30.29 3.18 11.01
C GLN A 80 31.20 2.57 9.95
N ALA A 81 30.93 2.90 8.71
CA ALA A 81 31.84 2.63 7.62
C ALA A 81 33.10 3.46 7.89
N ALA A 82 34.15 2.77 8.37
CA ALA A 82 35.52 3.27 8.27
C ALA A 82 35.77 3.66 6.79
N ALA A 83 36.30 4.85 6.62
CA ALA A 83 36.60 5.43 5.34
C ALA A 83 37.57 4.54 4.53
N GLU A 84 37.08 3.95 3.48
CA GLU A 84 37.83 3.66 2.27
C GLU A 84 36.99 4.16 1.10
N GLU A 85 37.49 5.17 0.40
CA GLU A 85 36.83 5.67 -0.82
C GLU A 85 36.98 4.61 -1.93
N PRO A 86 35.90 3.91 -2.30
CA PRO A 86 35.92 3.21 -3.56
C PRO A 86 35.41 4.18 -4.64
N VAL A 87 36.10 4.19 -5.72
CA VAL A 87 35.71 4.80 -7.01
C VAL A 87 34.20 4.61 -7.20
N LYS A 88 33.43 5.69 -7.07
CA LYS A 88 31.98 5.72 -7.29
C LYS A 88 31.68 5.48 -8.75
N ILE A 89 31.58 4.22 -9.17
CA ILE A 89 30.68 3.86 -10.26
C ILE A 89 29.29 4.15 -9.69
N LYS A 90 28.69 5.27 -10.09
CA LYS A 90 27.26 5.56 -9.83
C LYS A 90 26.45 4.43 -10.47
N LYS A 91 26.11 3.37 -9.71
CA LYS A 91 25.05 2.47 -10.12
C LYS A 91 23.80 3.35 -10.29
N GLN A 92 23.42 3.59 -11.51
CA GLN A 92 22.19 4.32 -11.82
C GLN A 92 21.06 3.55 -11.15
N LYS A 93 20.38 4.18 -10.17
CA LYS A 93 19.24 3.53 -9.53
C LYS A 93 18.18 3.26 -10.60
N ILE A 94 17.59 2.08 -10.56
CA ILE A 94 16.46 1.69 -11.41
C ILE A 94 15.34 2.73 -11.25
N CYS A 95 14.81 3.21 -12.36
CA CYS A 95 13.69 4.14 -12.40
C CYS A 95 12.37 3.36 -12.41
N ILE A 96 11.50 3.66 -11.47
CA ILE A 96 10.14 3.12 -11.39
C ILE A 96 9.14 4.25 -11.58
N LEU A 97 8.25 4.13 -12.56
CA LEU A 97 7.11 5.01 -12.71
C LEU A 97 5.97 4.50 -11.83
N VAL A 98 5.40 5.36 -11.01
CA VAL A 98 4.27 5.07 -10.12
C VAL A 98 3.08 5.93 -10.55
N ALA A 99 2.06 5.31 -11.13
CA ALA A 99 0.80 5.96 -11.46
C ALA A 99 -0.22 5.68 -10.34
N GLU A 100 -0.59 6.69 -9.60
CA GLU A 100 -1.49 6.61 -8.44
C GLU A 100 -2.09 8.01 -8.19
N ASP A 101 -3.41 8.12 -8.23
CA ASP A 101 -4.13 9.38 -8.08
C ASP A 101 -4.29 9.86 -6.63
N HIS A 102 -4.12 8.96 -5.66
CA HIS A 102 -4.22 9.29 -4.25
C HIS A 102 -2.85 9.55 -3.61
N SER A 103 -2.63 10.77 -3.15
CA SER A 103 -1.36 11.18 -2.51
C SER A 103 -0.95 10.31 -1.32
N SER A 104 -1.90 9.79 -0.54
CA SER A 104 -1.64 8.90 0.59
C SER A 104 -1.06 7.56 0.15
N ASN A 105 -1.61 6.97 -0.91
CA ASN A 105 -1.12 5.71 -1.47
C ASN A 105 0.25 5.89 -2.10
N TYR A 106 0.44 6.97 -2.87
CA TYR A 106 1.75 7.30 -3.43
C TYR A 106 2.81 7.48 -2.33
N ARG A 107 2.51 8.23 -1.26
CA ARG A 107 3.44 8.41 -0.13
C ARG A 107 3.82 7.09 0.55
N LEU A 108 2.88 6.15 0.64
CA LEU A 108 3.18 4.81 1.15
C LEU A 108 4.18 4.10 0.23
N ILE A 109 3.91 4.04 -1.09
CA ILE A 109 4.81 3.44 -2.08
C ILE A 109 6.19 4.12 -2.05
N GLU A 110 6.20 5.45 -2.04
CA GLU A 110 7.43 6.24 -1.95
C GLU A 110 8.23 5.88 -0.69
N SER A 111 7.61 5.81 0.47
CA SER A 111 8.28 5.46 1.73
C SER A 111 8.95 4.09 1.69
N ILE A 112 8.33 3.14 0.98
CA ILE A 112 8.82 1.77 0.82
C ILE A 112 10.00 1.70 -0.15
N LEU A 113 9.94 2.45 -1.27
CA LEU A 113 10.81 2.23 -2.43
C LEU A 113 11.91 3.28 -2.62
N LYS A 114 11.78 4.53 -2.13
CA LYS A 114 12.71 5.65 -2.43
C LYS A 114 14.17 5.43 -2.01
N LYS A 115 14.42 4.53 -1.07
CA LYS A 115 15.79 4.19 -0.66
C LYS A 115 16.53 3.41 -1.75
N ASP A 116 15.81 2.54 -2.47
CA ASP A 116 16.37 1.55 -3.38
C ASP A 116 16.23 1.97 -4.85
N TYR A 117 15.23 2.79 -5.20
CA TYR A 117 14.83 3.15 -6.56
C TYR A 117 14.70 4.66 -6.76
N ASN A 118 14.79 5.12 -8.01
CA ASN A 118 14.35 6.43 -8.42
C ASN A 118 12.87 6.35 -8.80
N LEU A 119 12.03 7.21 -8.23
CA LEU A 119 10.60 7.19 -8.47
C LEU A 119 10.19 8.40 -9.30
N VAL A 120 9.35 8.15 -10.30
CA VAL A 120 8.63 9.16 -11.08
C VAL A 120 7.15 8.97 -10.79
N HIS A 121 6.41 10.04 -10.49
CA HIS A 121 5.01 9.98 -10.11
C HIS A 121 4.11 10.53 -11.21
N ALA A 122 3.06 9.79 -11.54
CA ALA A 122 1.96 10.21 -12.41
C ALA A 122 0.65 10.21 -11.62
N TRP A 123 -0.17 11.25 -11.78
CA TRP A 123 -1.45 11.41 -11.10
C TRP A 123 -2.63 10.75 -11.85
N ASN A 124 -2.42 10.32 -13.06
CA ASN A 124 -3.42 9.69 -13.92
C ASN A 124 -2.74 8.93 -15.06
N GLY A 125 -3.53 8.21 -15.87
CA GLY A 125 -3.01 7.41 -16.97
C GLY A 125 -2.38 8.24 -18.09
N GLU A 126 -2.87 9.44 -18.42
CA GLU A 126 -2.28 10.30 -19.46
C GLU A 126 -0.87 10.77 -19.05
N GLU A 127 -0.73 11.21 -17.80
CA GLU A 127 0.58 11.55 -17.25
C GLU A 127 1.51 10.32 -17.23
N ALA A 128 1.00 9.14 -16.90
CA ALA A 128 1.78 7.91 -16.91
C ALA A 128 2.34 7.62 -18.31
N VAL A 129 1.55 7.75 -19.36
CA VAL A 129 1.98 7.56 -20.75
C VAL A 129 3.03 8.61 -21.15
N THR A 130 2.85 9.86 -20.74
CA THR A 130 3.78 10.95 -21.03
C THR A 130 5.12 10.74 -20.34
N LEU A 131 5.09 10.50 -19.01
CA LEU A 131 6.28 10.30 -18.20
C LEU A 131 7.00 8.98 -18.55
N PHE A 132 6.29 7.96 -19.02
CA PHE A 132 6.89 6.76 -19.57
C PHE A 132 7.82 7.09 -20.76
N LYS A 133 7.37 7.92 -21.70
CA LYS A 133 8.16 8.32 -22.87
C LYS A 133 9.37 9.20 -22.50
N GLU A 134 9.21 10.08 -21.51
CA GLU A 134 10.25 11.01 -21.07
C GLU A 134 11.34 10.33 -20.26
N HIS A 135 10.96 9.43 -19.33
CA HIS A 135 11.87 8.86 -18.33
C HIS A 135 12.35 7.44 -18.64
N ASN A 136 11.71 6.76 -19.59
CA ASN A 136 12.02 5.38 -19.98
C ASN A 136 12.22 4.44 -18.74
N PRO A 137 11.20 4.31 -17.88
CA PRO A 137 11.30 3.55 -16.63
C PRO A 137 11.54 2.07 -16.88
N GLN A 138 12.22 1.39 -15.96
CA GLN A 138 12.48 -0.02 -16.02
C GLN A 138 11.36 -0.88 -15.42
N LEU A 139 10.40 -0.25 -14.72
CA LEU A 139 9.20 -0.89 -14.18
C LEU A 139 8.12 0.18 -13.97
N ILE A 140 6.87 -0.22 -14.10
CA ILE A 140 5.71 0.64 -13.85
C ILE A 140 4.83 -0.02 -12.78
N LEU A 141 4.47 0.75 -11.75
CA LEU A 141 3.36 0.45 -10.83
C LEU A 141 2.17 1.28 -11.30
N MET A 142 1.08 0.64 -11.68
CA MET A 142 -0.07 1.29 -12.31
C MET A 142 -1.34 1.01 -11.50
N ASP A 143 -1.90 2.03 -10.87
CA ASP A 143 -3.26 1.91 -10.36
C ASP A 143 -4.24 1.71 -11.51
N ILE A 144 -5.21 0.85 -11.31
CA ILE A 144 -6.26 0.60 -12.31
C ILE A 144 -7.29 1.74 -12.30
N ASN A 145 -7.69 2.20 -11.13
CA ASN A 145 -8.77 3.17 -10.99
C ASN A 145 -8.22 4.58 -10.83
N MET A 146 -8.00 5.27 -11.93
CA MET A 146 -7.55 6.66 -11.94
C MET A 146 -8.48 7.53 -12.78
N PRO A 147 -8.58 8.85 -12.48
CA PRO A 147 -9.34 9.80 -13.30
C PRO A 147 -8.65 10.04 -14.64
N VAL A 148 -9.38 10.66 -15.59
CA VAL A 148 -8.93 11.09 -16.92
C VAL A 148 -8.66 9.92 -17.85
N MET A 149 -7.71 9.04 -17.53
CA MET A 149 -7.38 7.80 -18.22
C MET A 149 -7.11 6.74 -17.17
N ASP A 150 -7.80 5.61 -17.23
CA ASP A 150 -7.62 4.50 -16.31
C ASP A 150 -6.34 3.69 -16.58
N GLY A 151 -5.98 2.78 -15.67
CA GLY A 151 -4.76 2.00 -15.78
C GLY A 151 -4.78 0.98 -16.94
N TYR A 152 -5.95 0.52 -17.37
CA TYR A 152 -6.08 -0.37 -18.53
C TYR A 152 -5.80 0.38 -19.83
N GLU A 153 -6.38 1.56 -19.99
CA GLU A 153 -6.16 2.41 -21.15
C GLU A 153 -4.70 2.87 -21.23
N ALA A 154 -4.14 3.32 -20.09
CA ALA A 154 -2.74 3.72 -20.00
C ALA A 154 -1.78 2.58 -20.36
N THR A 155 -2.04 1.37 -19.84
CA THR A 155 -1.24 0.17 -20.16
C THR A 155 -1.31 -0.14 -21.65
N LYS A 156 -2.49 -0.11 -22.25
CA LYS A 156 -2.68 -0.33 -23.69
C LYS A 156 -1.91 0.70 -24.54
N GLU A 157 -1.92 1.98 -24.14
CA GLU A 157 -1.14 3.01 -24.82
C GLU A 157 0.37 2.77 -24.66
N ILE A 158 0.86 2.46 -23.47
CA ILE A 158 2.27 2.17 -23.21
C ILE A 158 2.73 0.94 -24.03
N ARG A 159 1.90 -0.10 -24.16
CA ARG A 159 2.20 -1.30 -24.94
C ARG A 159 2.39 -1.03 -26.44
N LYS A 160 1.87 0.06 -26.97
CA LYS A 160 2.17 0.49 -28.36
C LYS A 160 3.64 0.91 -28.55
N TYR A 161 4.28 1.36 -27.48
CA TYR A 161 5.67 1.84 -27.49
C TYR A 161 6.65 0.79 -26.93
N SER A 162 6.24 0.00 -25.94
CA SER A 162 7.08 -1.03 -25.32
C SER A 162 6.27 -2.26 -24.94
N GLN A 163 6.62 -3.39 -25.54
CA GLN A 163 6.13 -4.70 -25.16
C GLN A 163 6.92 -5.33 -24.01
N ARG A 164 8.02 -4.69 -23.58
CA ARG A 164 9.00 -5.27 -22.65
C ARG A 164 9.01 -4.65 -21.27
N VAL A 165 8.62 -3.38 -21.12
CA VAL A 165 8.62 -2.76 -19.79
C VAL A 165 7.63 -3.50 -18.90
N PRO A 166 8.05 -4.02 -17.73
CA PRO A 166 7.13 -4.69 -16.83
C PRO A 166 6.17 -3.69 -16.19
N ILE A 167 4.89 -4.05 -16.18
CA ILE A 167 3.81 -3.26 -15.60
C ILE A 167 3.08 -4.10 -14.54
N ILE A 168 3.12 -3.65 -13.29
CA ILE A 168 2.40 -4.26 -12.17
C ILE A 168 1.13 -3.44 -11.93
N ALA A 169 -0.03 -4.08 -12.07
CA ALA A 169 -1.29 -3.45 -11.69
C ALA A 169 -1.40 -3.33 -10.16
N VAL A 170 -1.84 -2.18 -9.66
CA VAL A 170 -2.18 -1.97 -8.26
C VAL A 170 -3.70 -1.80 -8.19
N THR A 171 -4.41 -2.67 -7.46
CA THR A 171 -5.88 -2.71 -7.54
C THR A 171 -6.53 -2.95 -6.17
N ALA A 172 -7.71 -2.34 -5.97
CA ALA A 172 -8.56 -2.63 -4.83
C ALA A 172 -9.32 -3.97 -4.97
N PHE A 173 -9.35 -4.56 -6.16
CA PHE A 173 -10.06 -5.81 -6.44
C PHE A 173 -9.11 -7.00 -6.32
N ALA A 174 -9.48 -7.99 -5.51
CA ALA A 174 -8.65 -9.15 -5.16
C ALA A 174 -9.30 -10.49 -5.50
N TYR A 175 -10.26 -10.50 -6.43
CA TYR A 175 -10.93 -11.75 -6.85
C TYR A 175 -10.13 -12.43 -7.96
N ALA A 176 -10.17 -13.76 -8.00
CA ALA A 176 -9.48 -14.57 -9.03
C ALA A 176 -9.91 -14.22 -10.46
N SER A 177 -11.16 -13.76 -10.66
CA SER A 177 -11.65 -13.25 -11.94
C SER A 177 -10.95 -11.96 -12.40
N ASP A 178 -10.45 -11.16 -11.45
CA ASP A 178 -9.80 -9.90 -11.76
C ASP A 178 -8.35 -10.11 -12.18
N GLU A 179 -7.68 -11.11 -11.63
CA GLU A 179 -6.31 -11.50 -12.03
C GLU A 179 -6.24 -11.83 -13.52
N GLN A 180 -7.14 -12.69 -14.00
CA GLN A 180 -7.18 -13.06 -15.41
C GLN A 180 -7.40 -11.83 -16.29
N ARG A 181 -8.36 -10.98 -15.93
CA ARG A 181 -8.65 -9.74 -16.65
C ARG A 181 -7.46 -8.79 -16.69
N VAL A 182 -6.72 -8.65 -15.59
CA VAL A 182 -5.51 -7.80 -15.51
C VAL A 182 -4.46 -8.34 -16.48
N MET A 183 -4.17 -9.63 -16.45
CA MET A 183 -3.17 -10.25 -17.31
C MET A 183 -3.53 -10.17 -18.80
N GLU A 184 -4.79 -10.37 -19.15
CA GLU A 184 -5.29 -10.26 -20.53
C GLU A 184 -5.19 -8.83 -21.10
N ASN A 185 -5.13 -7.80 -20.23
CA ASN A 185 -4.98 -6.40 -20.61
C ASN A 185 -3.52 -5.90 -20.64
N GLY A 186 -2.55 -6.82 -20.64
CA GLY A 186 -1.15 -6.50 -20.91
C GLY A 186 -0.31 -6.13 -19.70
N PHE A 187 -0.79 -6.42 -18.49
CA PHE A 187 0.01 -6.35 -17.27
C PHE A 187 0.83 -7.63 -17.09
N ASP A 188 1.97 -7.51 -16.41
CA ASP A 188 2.87 -8.62 -16.13
C ASP A 188 2.65 -9.23 -14.74
N ALA A 189 2.00 -8.48 -13.85
CA ALA A 189 1.62 -8.92 -12.52
C ALA A 189 0.56 -7.99 -11.94
N TYR A 190 -0.02 -8.39 -10.80
CA TYR A 190 -0.93 -7.53 -10.03
C TYR A 190 -0.59 -7.53 -8.55
N MET A 191 -0.96 -6.45 -7.86
CA MET A 191 -0.81 -6.24 -6.43
C MET A 191 -2.13 -5.77 -5.84
N PRO A 192 -2.75 -6.51 -4.92
CA PRO A 192 -3.96 -6.06 -4.26
C PRO A 192 -3.66 -4.96 -3.24
N LYS A 193 -4.53 -3.97 -3.14
CA LYS A 193 -4.57 -3.03 -2.01
C LYS A 193 -5.27 -3.70 -0.81
N PRO A 194 -4.81 -3.50 0.44
CA PRO A 194 -3.75 -2.60 0.86
C PRO A 194 -2.34 -3.13 0.57
N ILE A 195 -1.44 -2.23 0.15
CA ILE A 195 -0.08 -2.58 -0.28
C ILE A 195 0.74 -3.07 0.92
N ASN A 196 1.26 -4.29 0.82
CA ASN A 196 2.21 -4.85 1.77
C ASN A 196 3.65 -4.58 1.30
N ALA A 197 4.49 -3.96 2.15
CA ALA A 197 5.84 -3.55 1.81
C ALA A 197 6.75 -4.72 1.38
N ASN A 198 6.68 -5.85 2.07
CA ASN A 198 7.51 -7.02 1.76
C ASN A 198 7.07 -7.67 0.45
N GLN A 199 5.76 -7.77 0.23
CA GLN A 199 5.19 -8.31 -1.00
C GLN A 199 5.56 -7.43 -2.20
N LEU A 200 5.42 -6.10 -2.08
CA LEU A 200 5.79 -5.14 -3.12
C LEU A 200 7.26 -5.26 -3.51
N LYS A 201 8.17 -5.22 -2.53
CA LYS A 201 9.62 -5.37 -2.77
C LYS A 201 9.97 -6.72 -3.39
N GLY A 202 9.39 -7.80 -2.90
CA GLY A 202 9.60 -9.15 -3.43
C GLY A 202 9.15 -9.27 -4.89
N GLN A 203 7.98 -8.74 -5.23
CA GLN A 203 7.42 -8.79 -6.56
C GLN A 203 8.23 -7.95 -7.56
N ILE A 204 8.61 -6.71 -7.18
CA ILE A 204 9.49 -5.86 -7.99
C ILE A 204 10.82 -6.57 -8.28
N SER A 205 11.47 -7.12 -7.24
CA SER A 205 12.74 -7.82 -7.40
C SER A 205 12.62 -9.03 -8.32
N SER A 206 11.58 -9.84 -8.16
CA SER A 206 11.32 -11.02 -8.99
C SER A 206 11.13 -10.66 -10.46
N ILE A 207 10.35 -9.61 -10.75
CA ILE A 207 10.07 -9.17 -12.11
C ILE A 207 11.32 -8.57 -12.77
N LEU A 208 12.04 -7.70 -12.06
CA LEU A 208 13.27 -7.09 -12.58
C LEU A 208 14.35 -8.15 -12.86
N MET A 209 14.50 -9.17 -12.01
CA MET A 209 15.43 -10.27 -12.27
C MET A 209 15.09 -11.04 -13.55
N LYS A 210 13.80 -11.35 -13.77
CA LYS A 210 13.37 -12.02 -15.01
C LYS A 210 13.69 -11.21 -16.26
N HIS A 211 13.51 -9.90 -16.21
CA HIS A 211 13.75 -9.02 -17.37
C HIS A 211 15.23 -8.71 -17.62
N ILE A 212 16.10 -8.72 -16.59
CA ILE A 212 17.55 -8.51 -16.74
C ILE A 212 18.25 -9.75 -17.31
N THR A 213 17.73 -10.96 -17.06
CA THR A 213 18.34 -12.22 -17.53
C THR A 213 18.14 -12.45 -19.05
N PHE A 214 17.28 -11.69 -19.71
CA PHE A 214 16.98 -11.78 -21.14
C PHE A 214 17.54 -10.59 -21.96
N MET A 215 18.44 -9.78 -21.42
CA MET A 215 19.28 -8.80 -22.11
C MET A 215 20.70 -9.34 -22.28
#